data_b8db09b6b225e60b0827d4076600731f
#
_entry.id   b8db09b6b225e60b0827d4076600731f
#
_cell.length_a   1.000
_cell.length_b   1.000
_cell.length_c   1.000
_cell.angle_alpha   90.00
_cell.angle_beta   90.00
_cell.angle_gamma   90.00
#
_symmetry.space_group_name_H-M   'P 1'
#
loop_
_entity.id
_entity.type
_entity.pdbx_description
1 polymer ?
#
loop_
_entity_poly.entity_id
_entity_poly.type
_entity_poly.pdbx_seq_one_letter_code
_entity_poly.pdbx_strand_id
1 'polypeptide(L)'
;VTIAPMLTTSGGQVLELEYRARWNSGGLWFQGSGAYNPNGGLSGSPGAQTYGHIFGSAREAFNDDWRAGMDVQATSNSVYMRFYDVSFLDRLVNDIFLEGTPGRSRFSLASYYFQGLRSTDVTARIPFVLPRLEMSYIPIHKVAGGSFRVDLSGIAIGRDNQRNDQRITGEVNWKKPFVFDNGQLWTFVLDARGDAYHFDYPRSGPPSTFDSMVQRGTAYLGLDWRWPFVANGSPGHSYILQPIAQLVAQPYGGNPRGIRIEDSQSFEFDDNNVFSFNQVPGYDLIESGHRANLGVMAEALFPGGKVEAQVGQTYRLKPDPLFASFSGNRGSSSDVVGSFSVKFPHLDLTDRIDMDRGNGTIRRHEIYLTGTYDRSSLQLSYVHLPQSIATLGLPGREEVNVQADVNVWRNWQVFVATQRDLSNDQFLNTEYGLGYEDECLAISLAYRRKYISDVTQGLPPSTSVILRFNLKTGDSPIQPFSLFPRDVFALTHP
;
A
#
# COMPACT_ATOMS: atom_id res chain seq x y z
N VAL A 1 -14.00 26.14 6.91
CA VAL A 1 -13.88 26.50 5.49
C VAL A 1 -12.50 27.08 5.25
N THR A 2 -11.79 26.58 4.23
CA THR A 2 -10.52 27.15 3.77
C THR A 2 -10.70 27.62 2.32
N ILE A 3 -10.16 28.80 2.02
CA ILE A 3 -10.16 29.37 0.66
C ILE A 3 -8.69 29.66 0.32
N ALA A 4 -8.18 29.04 -0.74
CA ALA A 4 -6.77 29.16 -1.13
C ALA A 4 -6.67 29.59 -2.62
N PRO A 5 -6.50 30.88 -2.91
CA PRO A 5 -6.20 31.32 -4.27
C PRO A 5 -4.74 31.05 -4.61
N MET A 6 -4.47 30.56 -5.82
CA MET A 6 -3.13 30.38 -6.39
C MET A 6 -3.01 31.17 -7.69
N LEU A 7 -2.02 32.04 -7.78
CA LEU A 7 -1.68 32.78 -8.96
C LEU A 7 -0.39 32.23 -9.55
N THR A 8 -0.40 31.88 -10.83
CA THR A 8 0.78 31.36 -11.52
C THR A 8 1.16 32.27 -12.67
N THR A 9 2.42 32.29 -13.03
CA THR A 9 2.93 33.11 -14.15
C THR A 9 2.58 32.54 -15.51
N SER A 10 2.34 31.23 -15.63
CA SER A 10 2.11 30.55 -16.92
C SER A 10 0.91 29.60 -16.89
N GLY A 11 0.51 29.12 -15.72
CA GLY A 11 -0.57 28.12 -15.54
C GLY A 11 -1.96 28.70 -15.33
N GLY A 12 -2.12 30.03 -15.33
CA GLY A 12 -3.40 30.69 -15.05
C GLY A 12 -3.70 30.87 -13.56
N GLN A 13 -4.96 31.02 -13.23
CA GLN A 13 -5.44 31.26 -11.86
C GLN A 13 -6.17 30.02 -11.35
N VAL A 14 -5.92 29.64 -10.10
CA VAL A 14 -6.58 28.53 -9.43
C VAL A 14 -7.25 29.03 -8.16
N LEU A 15 -8.46 28.59 -7.91
CA LEU A 15 -9.14 28.78 -6.62
C LEU A 15 -9.42 27.42 -6.03
N GLU A 16 -8.90 27.15 -4.84
CA GLU A 16 -9.19 25.96 -4.07
C GLU A 16 -10.08 26.30 -2.88
N LEU A 17 -11.04 25.43 -2.62
CA LEU A 17 -11.99 25.51 -1.53
C LEU A 17 -11.98 24.21 -0.75
N GLU A 18 -11.95 24.31 0.58
CA GLU A 18 -12.11 23.17 1.47
C GLU A 18 -13.22 23.44 2.48
N TYR A 19 -14.04 22.41 2.72
CA TYR A 19 -15.11 22.44 3.71
C TYR A 19 -15.02 21.20 4.59
N ARG A 20 -15.09 21.40 5.91
CA ARG A 20 -15.16 20.33 6.91
C ARG A 20 -16.37 20.55 7.82
N ALA A 21 -17.14 19.50 8.04
CA ALA A 21 -18.22 19.47 9.01
C ALA A 21 -18.09 18.21 9.87
N ARG A 22 -18.44 18.32 11.14
CA ARG A 22 -18.52 17.21 12.09
C ARG A 22 -19.80 17.28 12.89
N TRP A 23 -20.35 16.11 13.18
CA TRP A 23 -21.46 15.88 14.09
C TRP A 23 -21.18 14.65 14.95
N ASN A 24 -22.06 14.31 15.90
CA ASN A 24 -21.80 13.30 16.91
C ASN A 24 -21.51 11.89 16.33
N SER A 25 -22.18 11.52 15.25
CA SER A 25 -22.06 10.20 14.62
C SER A 25 -21.18 10.18 13.37
N GLY A 26 -20.70 11.34 12.89
CA GLY A 26 -19.98 11.36 11.65
C GLY A 26 -19.31 12.67 11.26
N GLY A 27 -18.99 12.77 9.99
CA GLY A 27 -18.41 13.98 9.42
C GLY A 27 -18.35 13.96 7.91
N LEU A 28 -18.17 15.14 7.36
CA LEU A 28 -17.99 15.42 5.94
C LEU A 28 -16.71 16.25 5.77
N TRP A 29 -15.90 15.84 4.83
CA TRP A 29 -14.80 16.64 4.29
C TRP A 29 -14.98 16.76 2.78
N PHE A 30 -14.73 17.94 2.27
CA PHE A 30 -14.80 18.24 0.85
C PHE A 30 -13.67 19.21 0.50
N GLN A 31 -12.95 18.94 -0.59
CA GLN A 31 -11.95 19.80 -1.19
C GLN A 31 -12.17 19.85 -2.69
N GLY A 32 -12.13 21.01 -3.28
CA GLY A 32 -12.22 21.14 -4.71
C GLY A 32 -11.46 22.36 -5.20
N SER A 33 -11.01 22.34 -6.43
CA SER A 33 -10.41 23.50 -7.07
C SER A 33 -10.88 23.67 -8.51
N GLY A 34 -10.92 24.92 -8.94
CA GLY A 34 -11.12 25.32 -10.32
C GLY A 34 -9.95 26.16 -10.80
N ALA A 35 -9.46 25.87 -12.00
CA ALA A 35 -8.39 26.62 -12.67
C ALA A 35 -8.86 27.15 -14.02
N TYR A 36 -8.55 28.39 -14.29
CA TYR A 36 -8.72 29.03 -15.59
C TYR A 36 -7.38 29.37 -16.19
N ASN A 37 -7.03 28.76 -17.32
CA ASN A 37 -5.80 29.03 -18.07
C ASN A 37 -6.14 29.73 -19.39
N PRO A 38 -5.85 31.04 -19.52
CA PRO A 38 -6.16 31.79 -20.73
C PRO A 38 -5.22 31.49 -21.92
N ASN A 39 -4.03 30.89 -21.63
CA ASN A 39 -2.96 30.72 -22.62
C ASN A 39 -2.98 29.36 -23.31
N GLY A 40 -3.97 28.52 -23.05
CA GLY A 40 -4.11 27.21 -23.68
C GLY A 40 -4.19 26.05 -22.70
N GLY A 41 -4.45 24.87 -23.24
CA GLY A 41 -4.67 23.66 -22.46
C GLY A 41 -3.40 23.05 -21.89
N LEU A 42 -3.50 22.39 -20.73
CA LEU A 42 -2.42 21.65 -20.11
C LEU A 42 -1.88 20.51 -20.99
N SER A 43 -2.68 20.02 -21.92
CA SER A 43 -2.34 18.98 -22.91
C SER A 43 -1.98 19.55 -24.30
N GLY A 44 -1.60 20.84 -24.38
CA GLY A 44 -1.24 21.49 -25.66
C GLY A 44 -2.42 21.92 -26.52
N SER A 45 -3.67 21.86 -26.02
CA SER A 45 -4.84 22.35 -26.72
C SER A 45 -4.83 23.89 -26.80
N PRO A 46 -5.06 24.50 -27.96
CA PRO A 46 -5.09 25.95 -28.09
C PRO A 46 -6.36 26.55 -27.48
N GLY A 47 -6.27 27.79 -27.00
CA GLY A 47 -7.39 28.56 -26.44
C GLY A 47 -7.58 28.39 -24.95
N ALA A 48 -8.38 29.28 -24.36
CA ALA A 48 -8.68 29.28 -22.94
C ALA A 48 -9.36 27.99 -22.48
N GLN A 49 -8.90 27.42 -21.36
CA GLN A 49 -9.39 26.16 -20.83
C GLN A 49 -9.69 26.28 -19.33
N THR A 50 -10.72 25.56 -18.92
CA THR A 50 -11.11 25.44 -17.51
C THR A 50 -10.88 24.00 -17.04
N TYR A 51 -10.26 23.84 -15.89
CA TYR A 51 -9.97 22.55 -15.27
C TYR A 51 -10.41 22.57 -13.81
N GLY A 52 -10.53 21.40 -13.22
CA GLY A 52 -10.83 21.30 -11.80
C GLY A 52 -10.75 19.87 -11.27
N HIS A 53 -10.78 19.78 -9.95
CA HIS A 53 -10.90 18.52 -9.24
C HIS A 53 -11.89 18.64 -8.09
N ILE A 54 -12.38 17.50 -7.64
CA ILE A 54 -13.21 17.33 -6.46
C ILE A 54 -12.68 16.12 -5.69
N PHE A 55 -12.42 16.33 -4.39
CA PHE A 55 -12.20 15.27 -3.41
C PHE A 55 -13.22 15.44 -2.30
N GLY A 56 -13.79 14.33 -1.84
CA GLY A 56 -14.77 14.34 -0.76
C GLY A 56 -14.77 13.03 0.00
N SER A 57 -15.07 13.12 1.28
CA SER A 57 -15.17 11.97 2.18
C SER A 57 -16.33 12.22 3.14
N ALA A 58 -17.24 11.27 3.24
CA ALA A 58 -18.32 11.28 4.22
C ALA A 58 -18.33 9.99 5.02
N ARG A 59 -18.54 10.08 6.31
CA ARG A 59 -18.57 8.94 7.24
C ARG A 59 -19.72 9.12 8.21
N GLU A 60 -20.45 8.03 8.46
CA GLU A 60 -21.55 7.97 9.43
C GLU A 60 -21.47 6.67 10.22
N ALA A 61 -21.40 6.76 11.55
CA ALA A 61 -21.49 5.64 12.45
C ALA A 61 -22.96 5.47 12.90
N PHE A 62 -23.55 4.30 12.67
CA PHE A 62 -24.91 3.99 13.11
C PHE A 62 -24.94 3.58 14.58
N ASN A 63 -23.87 2.93 15.02
CA ASN A 63 -23.62 2.50 16.41
C ASN A 63 -22.12 2.16 16.54
N ASP A 64 -21.73 1.57 17.67
CA ASP A 64 -20.32 1.24 17.96
C ASP A 64 -19.73 0.19 17.01
N ASP A 65 -20.56 -0.65 16.40
CA ASP A 65 -20.12 -1.73 15.53
C ASP A 65 -20.23 -1.40 14.02
N TRP A 66 -21.12 -0.50 13.60
CA TRP A 66 -21.48 -0.31 12.21
C TRP A 66 -21.30 1.11 11.74
N ARG A 67 -20.65 1.25 10.58
CA ARG A 67 -20.49 2.52 9.89
C ARG A 67 -20.68 2.39 8.39
N ALA A 68 -21.11 3.47 7.75
CA ALA A 68 -21.07 3.63 6.30
C ALA A 68 -20.26 4.85 5.92
N GLY A 69 -19.81 4.86 4.68
CA GLY A 69 -19.09 6.00 4.16
C GLY A 69 -19.00 6.00 2.64
N MET A 70 -18.48 7.10 2.13
CA MET A 70 -18.16 7.27 0.72
C MET A 70 -16.91 8.13 0.56
N ASP A 71 -16.11 7.83 -0.44
CA ASP A 71 -15.02 8.66 -0.94
C ASP A 71 -15.27 9.00 -2.40
N VAL A 72 -15.12 10.27 -2.74
CA VAL A 72 -15.29 10.76 -4.10
C VAL A 72 -14.01 11.47 -4.52
N GLN A 73 -13.47 11.06 -5.65
CA GLN A 73 -12.27 11.66 -6.25
C GLN A 73 -12.50 11.78 -7.75
N ALA A 74 -12.48 12.98 -8.27
CA ALA A 74 -12.63 13.22 -9.69
C ALA A 74 -11.79 14.41 -10.15
N THR A 75 -11.31 14.35 -11.38
CA THR A 75 -10.69 15.48 -12.06
C THR A 75 -11.16 15.57 -13.50
N SER A 76 -11.28 16.78 -13.99
CA SER A 76 -11.68 17.04 -15.39
C SER A 76 -10.57 16.72 -16.40
N ASN A 77 -9.29 16.63 -15.94
CA ASN A 77 -8.13 16.40 -16.80
C ASN A 77 -7.06 15.62 -16.04
N SER A 78 -6.48 14.59 -16.66
CA SER A 78 -5.48 13.72 -16.04
C SER A 78 -4.19 14.43 -15.63
N VAL A 79 -3.80 15.48 -16.36
CA VAL A 79 -2.56 16.26 -16.12
C VAL A 79 -2.75 17.28 -15.00
N TYR A 80 -4.00 17.73 -14.77
CA TYR A 80 -4.34 18.80 -13.84
C TYR A 80 -3.75 18.61 -12.45
N MET A 81 -3.92 17.42 -11.91
CA MET A 81 -3.52 17.09 -10.53
C MET A 81 -2.03 17.28 -10.30
N ARG A 82 -1.19 16.83 -11.23
CA ARG A 82 0.28 16.93 -11.14
C ARG A 82 0.82 18.28 -11.54
N PHE A 83 0.13 18.98 -12.47
CA PHE A 83 0.56 20.29 -12.92
C PHE A 83 0.47 21.34 -11.81
N TYR A 84 -0.62 21.29 -11.02
CA TYR A 84 -0.84 22.20 -9.90
C TYR A 84 -0.44 21.61 -8.54
N ASP A 85 0.28 20.48 -8.53
CA ASP A 85 0.74 19.78 -7.32
C ASP A 85 -0.39 19.43 -6.32
N VAL A 86 -1.58 19.14 -6.83
CA VAL A 86 -2.73 18.73 -6.01
C VAL A 86 -2.56 17.30 -5.52
N SER A 87 -2.16 16.38 -6.42
CA SER A 87 -1.92 14.97 -6.10
C SER A 87 -0.99 14.32 -7.13
N PHE A 88 -0.22 13.32 -6.69
CA PHE A 88 0.66 12.51 -7.54
C PHE A 88 0.10 11.10 -7.81
N LEU A 89 -1.13 10.85 -7.44
CA LEU A 89 -1.79 9.58 -7.71
C LEU A 89 -1.88 9.32 -9.22
N ASP A 90 -1.68 8.07 -9.60
CA ASP A 90 -1.86 7.59 -10.97
C ASP A 90 -3.31 7.18 -11.26
N ARG A 91 -4.12 7.07 -10.21
CA ARG A 91 -5.51 6.65 -10.26
C ARG A 91 -6.29 7.29 -9.11
N LEU A 92 -7.47 7.77 -9.41
CA LEU A 92 -8.44 8.22 -8.42
C LEU A 92 -9.39 7.07 -8.10
N VAL A 93 -9.68 6.88 -6.81
CA VAL A 93 -10.53 5.81 -6.31
C VAL A 93 -11.78 6.41 -5.70
N ASN A 94 -12.93 6.00 -6.20
CA ASN A 94 -14.22 6.35 -5.64
C ASN A 94 -14.82 5.11 -5.03
N ASP A 95 -15.34 5.21 -3.82
CA ASP A 95 -16.02 4.10 -3.18
C ASP A 95 -17.22 4.55 -2.34
N ILE A 96 -18.11 3.60 -2.16
CA ILE A 96 -19.18 3.64 -1.16
C ILE A 96 -19.15 2.34 -0.41
N PHE A 97 -19.24 2.39 0.91
CA PHE A 97 -19.12 1.21 1.72
C PHE A 97 -20.03 1.19 2.95
N LEU A 98 -20.30 -0.03 3.40
CA LEU A 98 -20.88 -0.37 4.70
C LEU A 98 -19.92 -1.34 5.40
N GLU A 99 -19.48 -1.03 6.59
CA GLU A 99 -18.59 -1.87 7.38
C GLU A 99 -19.19 -2.14 8.76
N GLY A 100 -18.89 -3.34 9.28
CA GLY A 100 -19.28 -3.72 10.61
C GLY A 100 -18.22 -4.58 11.31
N THR A 101 -18.06 -4.38 12.62
CA THR A 101 -17.14 -5.13 13.47
C THR A 101 -17.84 -5.70 14.70
N PRO A 102 -18.92 -6.48 14.54
CA PRO A 102 -19.68 -7.02 15.68
C PRO A 102 -18.86 -8.07 16.44
N GLY A 103 -18.47 -7.74 17.67
CA GLY A 103 -17.67 -8.60 18.53
C GLY A 103 -16.27 -8.89 17.96
N ARG A 104 -16.04 -10.13 17.51
CA ARG A 104 -14.77 -10.57 16.91
C ARG A 104 -14.85 -10.75 15.40
N SER A 105 -16.00 -10.47 14.82
CA SER A 105 -16.27 -10.67 13.41
C SER A 105 -16.12 -9.36 12.63
N ARG A 106 -15.96 -9.46 11.32
CA ARG A 106 -15.90 -8.32 10.43
C ARG A 106 -16.80 -8.54 9.23
N PHE A 107 -17.43 -7.48 8.80
CA PHE A 107 -18.21 -7.40 7.57
C PHE A 107 -17.81 -6.15 6.79
N SER A 108 -17.71 -6.25 5.47
CA SER A 108 -17.51 -5.12 4.59
C SER A 108 -18.24 -5.36 3.27
N LEU A 109 -19.06 -4.41 2.87
CA LEU A 109 -19.70 -4.35 1.56
C LEU A 109 -19.32 -3.03 0.92
N ALA A 110 -18.68 -3.07 -0.23
CA ALA A 110 -18.20 -1.87 -0.91
C ALA A 110 -18.40 -1.95 -2.43
N SER A 111 -18.44 -0.80 -3.07
CA SER A 111 -18.41 -0.66 -4.52
C SER A 111 -17.38 0.36 -4.90
N TYR A 112 -16.65 0.12 -6.00
CA TYR A 112 -15.53 0.95 -6.42
C TYR A 112 -15.68 1.39 -7.87
N TYR A 113 -15.34 2.65 -8.11
CA TYR A 113 -15.15 3.22 -9.43
C TYR A 113 -13.78 3.89 -9.50
N PHE A 114 -13.06 3.71 -10.62
CA PHE A 114 -11.70 4.21 -10.78
C PHE A 114 -11.61 5.16 -11.96
N GLN A 115 -10.90 6.28 -11.77
CA GLN A 115 -10.50 7.17 -12.87
C GLN A 115 -8.98 7.06 -13.04
N GLY A 116 -8.52 6.56 -14.18
CA GLY A 116 -7.10 6.52 -14.54
C GLY A 116 -6.59 7.91 -14.90
N LEU A 117 -5.35 8.19 -14.50
CA LEU A 117 -4.69 9.48 -14.75
C LEU A 117 -3.44 9.36 -15.63
N ARG A 118 -2.99 8.16 -15.96
CA ARG A 118 -1.84 7.96 -16.87
C ARG A 118 -2.25 8.24 -18.31
N SER A 119 -1.35 8.79 -19.10
CA SER A 119 -1.55 9.01 -20.53
C SER A 119 -1.80 7.71 -21.32
N THR A 120 -1.35 6.56 -20.77
CA THR A 120 -1.53 5.23 -21.33
C THR A 120 -2.82 4.54 -20.89
N ASP A 121 -3.56 5.13 -19.97
CA ASP A 121 -4.79 4.54 -19.45
C ASP A 121 -5.89 4.57 -20.52
N VAL A 122 -6.46 3.40 -20.77
CA VAL A 122 -7.62 3.24 -21.66
C VAL A 122 -8.85 3.06 -20.79
N THR A 123 -9.75 4.04 -20.76
CA THR A 123 -10.93 4.06 -19.88
C THR A 123 -11.76 2.78 -19.98
N ALA A 124 -11.96 2.24 -21.18
CA ALA A 124 -12.70 0.99 -21.39
C ALA A 124 -12.05 -0.26 -20.76
N ARG A 125 -10.78 -0.18 -20.37
CA ARG A 125 -10.06 -1.28 -19.70
C ARG A 125 -10.04 -1.14 -18.18
N ILE A 126 -10.36 0.03 -17.68
CA ILE A 126 -10.40 0.27 -16.24
C ILE A 126 -11.62 -0.43 -15.66
N PRO A 127 -11.46 -1.33 -14.67
CA PRO A 127 -12.57 -2.04 -14.07
C PRO A 127 -13.41 -1.12 -13.17
N PHE A 128 -14.67 -1.49 -12.98
CA PHE A 128 -15.47 -1.08 -11.83
C PHE A 128 -15.89 -2.31 -11.03
N VAL A 129 -16.07 -2.16 -9.73
CA VAL A 129 -16.41 -3.25 -8.81
C VAL A 129 -17.77 -2.98 -8.20
N LEU A 130 -18.73 -3.90 -8.43
CA LEU A 130 -20.11 -3.70 -7.98
C LEU A 130 -20.81 -5.06 -7.78
N PRO A 131 -20.92 -5.57 -6.55
CA PRO A 131 -20.24 -5.16 -5.31
C PRO A 131 -18.97 -5.97 -5.00
N ARG A 132 -18.27 -5.60 -3.93
CA ARG A 132 -17.32 -6.44 -3.20
C ARG A 132 -17.86 -6.71 -1.80
N LEU A 133 -18.01 -7.96 -1.44
CA LEU A 133 -18.40 -8.44 -0.13
C LEU A 133 -17.22 -9.13 0.54
N GLU A 134 -16.92 -8.78 1.76
CA GLU A 134 -15.93 -9.44 2.62
C GLU A 134 -16.58 -9.68 4.00
N MET A 135 -16.55 -10.91 4.45
CA MET A 135 -17.07 -11.29 5.76
C MET A 135 -16.06 -12.23 6.42
N SER A 136 -15.76 -11.97 7.68
CA SER A 136 -14.97 -12.85 8.53
C SER A 136 -15.72 -13.07 9.83
N TYR A 137 -16.17 -14.29 10.05
CA TYR A 137 -16.90 -14.67 11.25
C TYR A 137 -16.01 -15.47 12.20
N ILE A 138 -15.85 -14.99 13.43
CA ILE A 138 -15.07 -15.63 14.48
C ILE A 138 -15.98 -15.86 15.68
N PRO A 139 -16.35 -17.11 15.99
CA PRO A 139 -17.17 -17.42 17.16
C PRO A 139 -16.53 -16.96 18.47
N ILE A 140 -17.34 -16.56 19.43
CA ILE A 140 -16.88 -16.17 20.77
C ILE A 140 -16.24 -17.36 21.48
N HIS A 141 -16.82 -18.54 21.33
CA HIS A 141 -16.34 -19.76 21.96
C HIS A 141 -15.36 -20.51 21.06
N LYS A 142 -14.34 -21.11 21.69
CA LYS A 142 -13.38 -21.98 20.98
C LYS A 142 -14.09 -23.24 20.48
N VAL A 143 -13.80 -23.64 19.24
CA VAL A 143 -14.29 -24.89 18.64
C VAL A 143 -13.20 -25.95 18.78
N ALA A 144 -13.51 -27.07 19.44
CA ALA A 144 -12.57 -28.17 19.75
C ALA A 144 -11.24 -27.67 20.40
N GLY A 145 -11.35 -26.63 21.25
CA GLY A 145 -10.19 -26.00 21.91
C GLY A 145 -9.35 -25.09 21.07
N GLY A 146 -9.68 -24.90 19.80
CA GLY A 146 -9.00 -24.01 18.85
C GLY A 146 -9.83 -22.79 18.48
N SER A 147 -9.19 -21.83 17.83
CA SER A 147 -9.83 -20.68 17.19
C SER A 147 -10.37 -21.11 15.82
N PHE A 148 -11.63 -20.82 15.58
CA PHE A 148 -12.32 -21.12 14.33
C PHE A 148 -12.68 -19.82 13.62
N ARG A 149 -12.54 -19.79 12.29
CA ARG A 149 -12.87 -18.64 11.46
C ARG A 149 -13.52 -19.13 10.17
N VAL A 150 -14.55 -18.43 9.74
CA VAL A 150 -15.17 -18.59 8.41
C VAL A 150 -15.06 -17.27 7.69
N ASP A 151 -14.45 -17.30 6.52
CA ASP A 151 -14.33 -16.15 5.62
C ASP A 151 -15.22 -16.39 4.39
N LEU A 152 -15.95 -15.35 3.99
CA LEU A 152 -16.71 -15.31 2.75
C LEU A 152 -16.33 -14.06 1.98
N SER A 153 -15.90 -14.24 0.74
CA SER A 153 -15.59 -13.13 -0.18
C SER A 153 -16.43 -13.27 -1.45
N GLY A 154 -17.02 -12.17 -1.87
CA GLY A 154 -17.74 -12.05 -3.14
C GLY A 154 -17.30 -10.81 -3.88
N ILE A 155 -17.08 -10.91 -5.18
CA ILE A 155 -16.73 -9.75 -6.01
C ILE A 155 -17.34 -9.88 -7.40
N ALA A 156 -17.86 -8.76 -7.91
CA ALA A 156 -18.27 -8.63 -9.30
C ALA A 156 -17.52 -7.46 -9.95
N ILE A 157 -16.78 -7.76 -11.01
CA ILE A 157 -15.93 -6.82 -11.74
C ILE A 157 -16.49 -6.64 -13.14
N GLY A 158 -16.86 -5.41 -13.48
CA GLY A 158 -17.31 -5.04 -14.81
C GLY A 158 -16.27 -4.23 -15.58
N ARG A 159 -16.29 -4.34 -16.93
CA ARG A 159 -15.48 -3.55 -17.85
C ARG A 159 -16.24 -3.30 -19.13
N ASP A 160 -16.04 -2.15 -19.73
CA ASP A 160 -16.64 -1.83 -21.01
C ASP A 160 -16.03 -2.69 -22.12
N ASN A 161 -16.91 -3.40 -22.86
CA ASN A 161 -16.53 -4.25 -24.01
C ASN A 161 -15.43 -5.29 -23.73
N GLN A 162 -15.32 -5.75 -22.49
CA GLN A 162 -14.40 -6.80 -22.07
C GLN A 162 -15.11 -7.86 -21.24
N ARG A 163 -14.40 -8.92 -20.89
CA ARG A 163 -14.91 -9.96 -19.99
C ARG A 163 -15.19 -9.39 -18.61
N ASN A 164 -16.39 -9.63 -18.11
CA ASN A 164 -16.76 -9.39 -16.72
C ASN A 164 -16.50 -10.65 -15.90
N ASP A 165 -16.06 -10.47 -14.69
CA ASP A 165 -15.65 -11.54 -13.80
C ASP A 165 -16.44 -11.45 -12.47
N GLN A 166 -17.02 -12.57 -12.07
CA GLN A 166 -17.69 -12.72 -10.78
C GLN A 166 -17.05 -13.87 -10.03
N ARG A 167 -16.82 -13.69 -8.73
CA ARG A 167 -16.25 -14.73 -7.87
C ARG A 167 -16.96 -14.77 -6.53
N ILE A 168 -17.16 -15.98 -6.05
CA ILE A 168 -17.52 -16.27 -4.65
C ILE A 168 -16.48 -17.23 -4.10
N THR A 169 -15.93 -16.91 -2.93
CA THR A 169 -14.96 -17.71 -2.18
C THR A 169 -15.48 -17.93 -0.77
N GLY A 170 -15.45 -19.17 -0.32
CA GLY A 170 -15.67 -19.54 1.08
C GLY A 170 -14.43 -20.25 1.63
N GLU A 171 -13.97 -19.83 2.81
CA GLU A 171 -12.81 -20.40 3.49
C GLU A 171 -13.14 -20.70 4.95
N VAL A 172 -12.67 -21.82 5.44
CA VAL A 172 -12.79 -22.23 6.85
C VAL A 172 -11.39 -22.48 7.38
N ASN A 173 -11.04 -21.81 8.45
CA ASN A 173 -9.75 -21.92 9.10
C ASN A 173 -9.91 -22.28 10.58
N TRP A 174 -9.17 -23.29 11.03
CA TRP A 174 -9.10 -23.68 12.42
C TRP A 174 -7.66 -23.74 12.90
N LYS A 175 -7.37 -23.08 14.02
CA LYS A 175 -6.01 -22.99 14.61
C LYS A 175 -6.05 -23.39 16.07
N LYS A 176 -5.15 -24.29 16.47
CA LYS A 176 -5.02 -24.72 17.86
C LYS A 176 -3.58 -24.63 18.33
N PRO A 177 -3.26 -23.65 19.20
CA PRO A 177 -1.95 -23.55 19.82
C PRO A 177 -1.81 -24.53 20.99
N PHE A 178 -0.61 -25.01 21.18
CA PHE A 178 -0.15 -25.80 22.32
C PHE A 178 1.12 -25.16 22.87
N VAL A 179 1.18 -25.03 24.17
CA VAL A 179 2.36 -24.54 24.90
C VAL A 179 2.87 -25.68 25.76
N PHE A 180 4.13 -26.05 25.56
CA PHE A 180 4.79 -27.08 26.34
C PHE A 180 5.56 -26.46 27.52
N ASP A 181 5.77 -27.23 28.58
CA ASP A 181 6.44 -26.78 29.81
C ASP A 181 7.88 -26.28 29.57
N ASN A 182 8.53 -26.79 28.50
CA ASN A 182 9.86 -26.34 28.10
C ASN A 182 9.86 -25.04 27.25
N GLY A 183 8.70 -24.37 27.13
CA GLY A 183 8.54 -23.10 26.41
C GLY A 183 8.33 -23.23 24.91
N GLN A 184 8.25 -24.43 24.36
CA GLN A 184 7.94 -24.61 22.93
C GLN A 184 6.47 -24.26 22.65
N LEU A 185 6.25 -23.55 21.54
CA LEU A 185 4.94 -23.19 21.01
C LEU A 185 4.70 -23.97 19.71
N TRP A 186 3.62 -24.74 19.68
CA TRP A 186 3.20 -25.48 18.51
C TRP A 186 1.80 -25.03 18.12
N THR A 187 1.57 -24.70 16.85
CA THR A 187 0.24 -24.35 16.35
C THR A 187 -0.13 -25.24 15.19
N PHE A 188 -1.19 -26.04 15.37
CA PHE A 188 -1.81 -26.77 14.27
C PHE A 188 -2.82 -25.89 13.55
N VAL A 189 -2.83 -25.98 12.22
CA VAL A 189 -3.72 -25.23 11.35
C VAL A 189 -4.37 -26.18 10.37
N LEU A 190 -5.70 -26.10 10.27
CA LEU A 190 -6.50 -26.72 9.23
C LEU A 190 -7.18 -25.62 8.45
N ASP A 191 -7.08 -25.69 7.15
CA ASP A 191 -7.69 -24.73 6.25
C ASP A 191 -8.35 -25.46 5.07
N ALA A 192 -9.53 -25.00 4.69
CA ALA A 192 -10.21 -25.47 3.50
C ALA A 192 -10.91 -24.31 2.81
N ARG A 193 -10.72 -24.21 1.50
CA ARG A 193 -11.24 -23.14 0.67
C ARG A 193 -11.89 -23.67 -0.58
N GLY A 194 -13.03 -23.07 -0.97
CA GLY A 194 -13.71 -23.31 -2.23
C GLY A 194 -14.00 -22.01 -2.96
N ASP A 195 -13.78 -21.98 -4.26
CA ASP A 195 -14.05 -20.83 -5.13
C ASP A 195 -14.97 -21.24 -6.29
N ALA A 196 -15.90 -20.35 -6.64
CA ALA A 196 -16.69 -20.42 -7.85
C ALA A 196 -16.58 -19.12 -8.63
N TYR A 197 -16.23 -19.23 -9.91
CA TYR A 197 -16.10 -18.11 -10.85
C TYR A 197 -17.16 -18.21 -11.91
N HIS A 198 -17.69 -17.06 -12.32
CA HIS A 198 -18.52 -16.90 -13.51
C HIS A 198 -17.95 -15.80 -14.39
N PHE A 199 -17.86 -16.05 -15.69
CA PHE A 199 -17.27 -15.15 -16.68
C PHE A 199 -18.30 -14.82 -17.77
N ASP A 200 -18.58 -13.52 -17.95
CA ASP A 200 -19.39 -13.01 -19.05
C ASP A 200 -18.49 -12.46 -20.13
N TYR A 201 -18.49 -13.08 -21.30
CA TYR A 201 -17.71 -12.65 -22.46
C TYR A 201 -18.51 -11.68 -23.34
N PRO A 202 -17.87 -10.63 -23.90
CA PRO A 202 -18.56 -9.70 -24.78
C PRO A 202 -19.12 -10.41 -26.01
N ARG A 203 -20.36 -10.11 -26.37
CA ARG A 203 -21.06 -10.73 -27.53
C ARG A 203 -20.41 -10.38 -28.88
N SER A 204 -19.67 -9.28 -28.95
CA SER A 204 -18.99 -8.76 -30.15
C SER A 204 -17.57 -9.31 -30.36
N GLY A 205 -17.08 -10.16 -29.45
CA GLY A 205 -15.73 -10.75 -29.52
C GLY A 205 -15.71 -12.13 -30.19
N PRO A 206 -14.50 -12.67 -30.47
CA PRO A 206 -14.36 -14.04 -30.90
C PRO A 206 -14.89 -14.99 -29.82
N PRO A 207 -15.40 -16.19 -30.19
CA PRO A 207 -15.86 -17.16 -29.21
C PRO A 207 -14.76 -17.47 -28.19
N SER A 208 -15.15 -17.49 -26.92
CA SER A 208 -14.21 -17.89 -25.86
C SER A 208 -13.88 -19.38 -25.99
N THR A 209 -12.62 -19.71 -25.84
CA THR A 209 -12.14 -21.08 -25.70
C THR A 209 -12.13 -21.56 -24.25
N PHE A 210 -12.50 -20.68 -23.31
CA PHE A 210 -12.55 -20.98 -21.87
C PHE A 210 -13.98 -21.14 -21.38
N ASP A 211 -14.15 -21.98 -20.38
CA ASP A 211 -15.44 -22.18 -19.73
C ASP A 211 -15.94 -20.86 -19.09
N SER A 212 -17.24 -20.62 -19.19
CA SER A 212 -17.89 -19.48 -18.54
C SER A 212 -18.03 -19.67 -17.02
N MET A 213 -17.85 -20.88 -16.52
CA MET A 213 -17.90 -21.20 -15.10
C MET A 213 -16.71 -22.08 -14.71
N VAL A 214 -16.01 -21.68 -13.66
CA VAL A 214 -14.89 -22.45 -13.10
C VAL A 214 -15.10 -22.61 -11.60
N GLN A 215 -14.93 -23.85 -11.13
CA GLN A 215 -14.96 -24.16 -9.70
C GLN A 215 -13.64 -24.80 -9.31
N ARG A 216 -13.16 -24.49 -8.12
CA ARG A 216 -11.97 -25.12 -7.56
C ARG A 216 -12.06 -25.19 -6.03
N GLY A 217 -11.26 -26.08 -5.46
CA GLY A 217 -11.13 -26.19 -4.01
C GLY A 217 -9.71 -26.58 -3.62
N THR A 218 -9.31 -26.18 -2.45
CA THR A 218 -8.03 -26.57 -1.85
C THR A 218 -8.19 -26.71 -0.33
N ALA A 219 -7.27 -27.45 0.26
CA ALA A 219 -7.14 -27.53 1.72
C ALA A 219 -5.68 -27.69 2.08
N TYR A 220 -5.26 -27.18 3.23
CA TYR A 220 -3.93 -27.45 3.74
C TYR A 220 -3.94 -27.80 5.23
N LEU A 221 -2.93 -28.58 5.60
CA LEU A 221 -2.54 -28.86 6.98
C LEU A 221 -1.28 -28.04 7.26
N GLY A 222 -1.30 -27.25 8.32
CA GLY A 222 -0.20 -26.43 8.76
C GLY A 222 0.28 -26.82 10.16
N LEU A 223 1.59 -26.77 10.35
CA LEU A 223 2.22 -26.91 11.66
C LEU A 223 3.25 -25.80 11.79
N ASP A 224 3.07 -24.94 12.78
CA ASP A 224 4.02 -23.87 13.14
C ASP A 224 4.68 -24.23 14.47
N TRP A 225 5.99 -24.25 14.51
CA TRP A 225 6.80 -24.46 15.69
C TRP A 225 7.67 -23.25 15.96
N ARG A 226 7.63 -22.77 17.21
CA ARG A 226 8.45 -21.67 17.70
C ARG A 226 9.01 -22.00 19.06
N TRP A 227 10.24 -21.59 19.31
CA TRP A 227 10.85 -21.79 20.62
C TRP A 227 11.52 -20.51 21.11
N PRO A 228 10.79 -19.61 21.79
CA PRO A 228 11.35 -18.38 22.30
C PRO A 228 12.26 -18.62 23.49
N PHE A 229 13.50 -18.20 23.37
CA PHE A 229 14.48 -18.10 24.43
C PHE A 229 14.51 -16.66 24.92
N VAL A 230 14.25 -16.45 26.21
CA VAL A 230 14.18 -15.12 26.82
C VAL A 230 15.32 -14.94 27.79
N ALA A 231 16.09 -13.88 27.65
CA ALA A 231 17.10 -13.43 28.60
C ALA A 231 16.72 -12.02 29.11
N ASN A 232 16.66 -11.86 30.43
CA ASN A 232 16.45 -10.56 31.05
C ASN A 232 17.80 -9.93 31.37
N GLY A 233 17.98 -8.68 30.95
CA GLY A 233 19.15 -7.85 31.27
C GLY A 233 18.91 -6.96 32.48
N SER A 234 19.41 -5.72 32.42
CA SER A 234 19.12 -4.66 33.37
C SER A 234 17.61 -4.38 33.42
N PRO A 235 17.08 -3.72 34.48
CA PRO A 235 15.67 -3.37 34.54
C PRO A 235 15.15 -2.68 33.26
N GLY A 236 14.08 -3.23 32.68
CA GLY A 236 13.49 -2.76 31.42
C GLY A 236 14.19 -3.26 30.14
N HIS A 237 15.19 -4.16 30.25
CA HIS A 237 15.85 -4.81 29.11
C HIS A 237 15.44 -6.27 29.03
N SER A 238 15.00 -6.72 27.87
CA SER A 238 14.69 -8.12 27.59
C SER A 238 15.15 -8.49 26.18
N TYR A 239 15.71 -9.69 26.03
CA TYR A 239 16.18 -10.20 24.76
C TYR A 239 15.47 -11.49 24.45
N ILE A 240 14.96 -11.62 23.24
CA ILE A 240 14.23 -12.79 22.76
C ILE A 240 14.94 -13.31 21.52
N LEU A 241 15.26 -14.60 21.50
CA LEU A 241 15.71 -15.30 20.30
C LEU A 241 14.74 -16.44 20.03
N GLN A 242 14.12 -16.46 18.86
CA GLN A 242 13.05 -17.40 18.53
C GLN A 242 13.32 -18.08 17.19
N PRO A 243 13.85 -19.32 17.18
CA PRO A 243 13.82 -20.15 15.99
C PRO A 243 12.38 -20.49 15.62
N ILE A 244 12.13 -20.56 14.31
CA ILE A 244 10.82 -20.78 13.70
C ILE A 244 10.96 -21.90 12.66
N ALA A 245 10.08 -22.90 12.73
CA ALA A 245 9.90 -23.88 11.68
C ALA A 245 8.41 -24.07 11.40
N GLN A 246 8.05 -23.96 10.14
CA GLN A 246 6.67 -24.12 9.72
C GLN A 246 6.58 -25.17 8.60
N LEU A 247 5.65 -26.09 8.73
CA LEU A 247 5.37 -27.10 7.72
C LEU A 247 3.99 -26.89 7.14
N VAL A 248 3.85 -26.96 5.83
CA VAL A 248 2.58 -26.86 5.11
C VAL A 248 2.45 -28.05 4.17
N ALA A 249 1.37 -28.78 4.31
CA ALA A 249 1.01 -29.88 3.43
C ALA A 249 -0.27 -29.54 2.68
N GLN A 250 -0.16 -29.37 1.37
CA GLN A 250 -1.23 -28.95 0.46
C GLN A 250 -1.19 -29.75 -0.84
N PRO A 251 -2.32 -30.08 -1.49
CA PRO A 251 -2.34 -30.69 -2.80
C PRO A 251 -1.62 -29.85 -3.86
N TYR A 252 -1.06 -30.51 -4.86
CA TYR A 252 -0.47 -29.83 -6.02
C TYR A 252 -1.54 -29.40 -7.01
N GLY A 253 -1.35 -28.22 -7.65
CA GLY A 253 -2.26 -27.64 -8.62
C GLY A 253 -3.25 -26.66 -8.00
N GLY A 254 -4.44 -26.52 -8.56
CA GLY A 254 -5.49 -25.62 -8.04
C GLY A 254 -5.64 -24.29 -8.80
N ASN A 255 -4.82 -24.04 -9.85
CA ASN A 255 -4.92 -22.85 -10.69
C ASN A 255 -5.30 -23.23 -12.13
N PRO A 256 -6.61 -23.48 -12.43
CA PRO A 256 -7.06 -23.80 -13.77
C PRO A 256 -6.86 -22.60 -14.71
N ARG A 257 -6.66 -22.91 -16.00
CA ARG A 257 -6.57 -21.88 -17.03
C ARG A 257 -7.89 -21.11 -17.13
N GLY A 258 -7.82 -19.83 -17.50
CA GLY A 258 -9.00 -19.00 -17.72
C GLY A 258 -9.36 -18.07 -16.55
N ILE A 259 -8.90 -18.34 -15.34
CA ILE A 259 -9.02 -17.36 -14.24
C ILE A 259 -8.11 -16.17 -14.53
N ARG A 260 -8.69 -14.97 -14.61
CA ARG A 260 -7.92 -13.72 -14.68
C ARG A 260 -7.45 -13.37 -13.28
N ILE A 261 -6.20 -12.95 -13.17
CA ILE A 261 -5.63 -12.50 -11.91
C ILE A 261 -6.03 -11.02 -11.72
N GLU A 262 -6.93 -10.76 -10.79
CA GLU A 262 -7.43 -9.41 -10.47
C GLU A 262 -6.87 -8.90 -9.14
N ASP A 263 -6.81 -9.75 -8.11
CA ASP A 263 -6.39 -9.38 -6.75
C ASP A 263 -5.07 -10.03 -6.28
N SER A 264 -4.44 -10.82 -7.15
CA SER A 264 -3.17 -11.51 -6.86
C SER A 264 -2.03 -11.06 -7.80
N GLN A 265 -2.11 -9.83 -8.33
CA GLN A 265 -1.15 -9.33 -9.34
C GLN A 265 0.20 -8.96 -8.75
N SER A 266 0.23 -8.47 -7.51
CA SER A 266 1.42 -7.97 -6.83
C SER A 266 1.90 -9.00 -5.82
N PHE A 267 2.56 -10.06 -6.30
CA PHE A 267 3.24 -10.99 -5.41
C PHE A 267 4.70 -10.59 -5.25
N GLU A 268 5.08 -10.31 -4.03
CA GLU A 268 6.46 -10.14 -3.61
C GLU A 268 6.75 -11.11 -2.48
N PHE A 269 7.86 -11.85 -2.59
CA PHE A 269 8.33 -12.72 -1.53
C PHE A 269 9.25 -11.90 -0.62
N ASP A 270 8.88 -11.76 0.65
CA ASP A 270 9.59 -10.93 1.61
C ASP A 270 9.51 -11.47 3.05
N ASP A 271 10.05 -10.70 3.99
CA ASP A 271 10.02 -11.00 5.43
C ASP A 271 8.60 -11.09 6.01
N ASN A 272 7.62 -10.38 5.42
CA ASN A 272 6.24 -10.38 5.93
C ASN A 272 5.49 -11.67 5.61
N ASN A 273 5.82 -12.33 4.48
CA ASN A 273 5.06 -13.49 4.02
C ASN A 273 5.81 -14.83 4.09
N VAL A 274 7.13 -14.84 4.39
CA VAL A 274 7.91 -16.08 4.47
C VAL A 274 7.34 -17.09 5.47
N PHE A 275 6.74 -16.64 6.58
CA PHE A 275 6.06 -17.48 7.58
C PHE A 275 4.53 -17.48 7.46
N SER A 276 3.98 -17.07 6.32
CA SER A 276 2.56 -17.19 6.04
C SER A 276 2.20 -18.60 5.57
N PHE A 277 1.06 -19.15 6.05
CA PHE A 277 0.53 -20.43 5.57
C PHE A 277 0.02 -20.36 4.12
N ASN A 278 -0.33 -19.18 3.65
CA ASN A 278 -0.54 -18.84 2.24
C ASN A 278 0.35 -17.64 1.93
N GLN A 279 1.31 -17.79 1.03
CA GLN A 279 2.26 -16.73 0.67
C GLN A 279 1.75 -15.87 -0.48
N VAL A 280 0.65 -16.25 -1.13
CA VAL A 280 0.07 -15.54 -2.27
C VAL A 280 -1.04 -14.61 -1.78
N PRO A 281 -1.04 -13.33 -2.15
CA PRO A 281 -2.10 -12.40 -1.80
C PRO A 281 -3.38 -12.68 -2.61
N GLY A 282 -4.52 -12.22 -2.08
CA GLY A 282 -5.80 -12.30 -2.75
C GLY A 282 -6.37 -13.72 -2.85
N TYR A 283 -7.33 -13.89 -3.76
CA TYR A 283 -8.06 -15.14 -3.93
C TYR A 283 -7.90 -15.77 -5.31
N ASP A 284 -7.37 -15.05 -6.31
CA ASP A 284 -7.31 -15.57 -7.68
C ASP A 284 -6.24 -16.62 -7.88
N LEU A 285 -5.19 -16.60 -7.07
CA LEU A 285 -4.16 -17.61 -7.06
C LEU A 285 -4.22 -18.49 -5.82
N ILE A 286 -3.90 -19.76 -5.97
CA ILE A 286 -3.73 -20.74 -4.90
C ILE A 286 -2.29 -21.24 -4.95
N GLU A 287 -1.55 -21.05 -3.86
CA GLU A 287 -0.27 -21.70 -3.68
C GLU A 287 -0.47 -23.21 -3.54
N SER A 288 0.48 -24.01 -4.00
CA SER A 288 0.31 -25.45 -4.06
C SER A 288 1.54 -26.23 -3.56
N GLY A 289 1.31 -27.48 -3.15
CA GLY A 289 2.37 -28.41 -2.80
C GLY A 289 2.83 -28.34 -1.35
N HIS A 290 3.83 -29.17 -1.03
CA HIS A 290 4.36 -29.29 0.32
C HIS A 290 5.60 -28.40 0.50
N ARG A 291 5.67 -27.67 1.62
CA ARG A 291 6.81 -26.82 1.93
C ARG A 291 7.14 -26.76 3.42
N ALA A 292 8.38 -26.37 3.71
CA ALA A 292 8.86 -25.98 5.02
C ALA A 292 9.38 -24.56 4.96
N ASN A 293 8.99 -23.70 5.91
CA ASN A 293 9.56 -22.38 6.11
C ASN A 293 10.41 -22.41 7.37
N LEU A 294 11.67 -22.01 7.26
CA LEU A 294 12.62 -22.03 8.38
C LEU A 294 13.18 -20.63 8.59
N GLY A 295 13.40 -20.25 9.84
CA GLY A 295 14.04 -18.99 10.16
C GLY A 295 14.22 -18.71 11.63
N VAL A 296 14.64 -17.49 11.91
CA VAL A 296 14.91 -16.99 13.26
C VAL A 296 14.39 -15.56 13.37
N MET A 297 13.78 -15.25 14.50
CA MET A 297 13.45 -13.88 14.91
C MET A 297 14.26 -13.56 16.18
N ALA A 298 14.82 -12.36 16.23
CA ALA A 298 15.48 -11.81 17.41
C ALA A 298 14.83 -10.47 17.76
N GLU A 299 14.57 -10.24 19.05
CA GLU A 299 14.02 -8.99 19.56
C GLU A 299 14.78 -8.55 20.80
N ALA A 300 15.12 -7.29 20.87
CA ALA A 300 15.69 -6.64 22.04
C ALA A 300 14.78 -5.50 22.46
N LEU A 301 14.23 -5.60 23.66
CA LEU A 301 13.40 -4.59 24.29
C LEU A 301 14.24 -3.71 25.20
N PHE A 302 14.04 -2.40 25.11
CA PHE A 302 14.74 -1.37 25.89
C PHE A 302 13.72 -0.42 26.54
N PRO A 303 14.09 0.32 27.60
CA PRO A 303 13.25 1.41 28.06
C PRO A 303 12.96 2.42 26.95
N GLY A 304 11.71 2.48 26.51
CA GLY A 304 11.24 3.41 25.48
C GLY A 304 11.42 2.96 24.03
N GLY A 305 11.91 1.73 23.74
CA GLY A 305 12.05 1.30 22.36
C GLY A 305 12.37 -0.18 22.20
N LYS A 306 12.51 -0.60 20.94
CA LYS A 306 12.86 -1.99 20.59
C LYS A 306 13.70 -2.07 19.32
N VAL A 307 14.43 -3.17 19.22
CA VAL A 307 15.15 -3.59 18.02
C VAL A 307 14.67 -5.00 17.66
N GLU A 308 14.33 -5.23 16.40
CA GLU A 308 13.85 -6.52 15.88
C GLU A 308 14.68 -6.90 14.67
N ALA A 309 14.95 -8.19 14.52
CA ALA A 309 15.55 -8.76 13.31
C ALA A 309 14.85 -10.09 12.99
N GLN A 310 14.59 -10.34 11.72
CA GLN A 310 14.02 -11.59 11.23
C GLN A 310 14.75 -12.03 9.98
N VAL A 311 14.95 -13.33 9.85
CA VAL A 311 15.45 -13.95 8.63
C VAL A 311 14.70 -15.25 8.40
N GLY A 312 14.36 -15.54 7.13
CA GLY A 312 13.63 -16.75 6.78
C GLY A 312 13.88 -17.20 5.34
N GLN A 313 13.57 -18.48 5.12
CA GLN A 313 13.67 -19.13 3.82
C GLN A 313 12.60 -20.21 3.69
N THR A 314 12.07 -20.40 2.48
CA THR A 314 11.09 -21.43 2.12
C THR A 314 11.77 -22.57 1.37
N TYR A 315 11.47 -23.82 1.73
CA TYR A 315 11.89 -25.05 1.06
C TYR A 315 10.66 -25.81 0.57
N ARG A 316 10.63 -26.15 -0.74
CA ARG A 316 9.53 -26.86 -1.40
C ARG A 316 9.98 -28.25 -1.86
N LEU A 317 9.08 -29.24 -1.73
CA LEU A 317 9.36 -30.57 -2.29
C LEU A 317 9.42 -30.56 -3.81
N LYS A 318 8.63 -29.70 -4.46
CA LYS A 318 8.64 -29.45 -5.91
C LYS A 318 8.54 -27.96 -6.17
N PRO A 319 9.24 -27.43 -7.19
CA PRO A 319 9.07 -26.04 -7.64
C PRO A 319 7.60 -25.74 -7.94
N ASP A 320 7.13 -24.57 -7.58
CA ASP A 320 5.78 -24.13 -7.91
C ASP A 320 5.85 -23.17 -9.12
N PRO A 321 5.29 -23.55 -10.28
CA PRO A 321 5.29 -22.72 -11.48
C PRO A 321 4.42 -21.45 -11.36
N LEU A 322 3.60 -21.34 -10.32
CA LEU A 322 2.85 -20.15 -9.99
C LEU A 322 3.74 -18.92 -9.85
N PHE A 323 4.91 -19.10 -9.23
CA PHE A 323 5.84 -18.01 -9.01
C PHE A 323 6.69 -17.75 -10.27
N ALA A 324 6.85 -16.49 -10.61
CA ALA A 324 7.71 -16.08 -11.70
C ALA A 324 9.18 -16.47 -11.43
N SER A 325 9.99 -16.65 -12.47
CA SER A 325 11.39 -17.08 -12.33
C SER A 325 12.26 -16.13 -11.52
N PHE A 326 11.87 -14.87 -11.47
CA PHE A 326 12.57 -13.79 -10.78
C PHE A 326 11.99 -13.47 -9.38
N SER A 327 10.88 -14.13 -8.97
CA SER A 327 10.22 -13.85 -7.68
C SER A 327 11.02 -14.28 -6.45
N GLY A 328 12.17 -14.91 -6.65
CA GLY A 328 12.93 -15.50 -5.54
C GLY A 328 12.28 -16.73 -4.88
N ASN A 329 11.04 -17.10 -5.26
CA ASN A 329 10.27 -18.17 -4.58
C ASN A 329 9.83 -19.34 -5.47
N ARG A 330 10.25 -19.37 -6.74
CA ARG A 330 9.84 -20.41 -7.71
C ARG A 330 10.52 -21.77 -7.49
N GLY A 331 11.72 -21.77 -7.00
CA GLY A 331 12.57 -22.96 -6.88
C GLY A 331 12.14 -23.94 -5.79
N SER A 332 12.89 -25.04 -5.64
CA SER A 332 12.77 -25.94 -4.50
C SER A 332 13.24 -25.31 -3.19
N SER A 333 14.01 -24.23 -3.24
CA SER A 333 14.22 -23.32 -2.11
C SER A 333 14.12 -21.89 -2.61
N SER A 334 13.60 -21.01 -1.76
CA SER A 334 13.49 -19.58 -2.04
C SER A 334 14.81 -18.85 -1.86
N ASP A 335 14.83 -17.59 -2.22
CA ASP A 335 15.83 -16.65 -1.72
C ASP A 335 15.73 -16.51 -0.20
N VAL A 336 16.75 -15.94 0.41
CA VAL A 336 16.76 -15.62 1.83
C VAL A 336 16.23 -14.21 2.01
N VAL A 337 15.15 -14.10 2.77
CA VAL A 337 14.54 -12.80 3.08
C VAL A 337 14.73 -12.45 4.53
N GLY A 338 14.91 -11.17 4.80
CA GLY A 338 15.09 -10.69 6.17
C GLY A 338 14.71 -9.23 6.34
N SER A 339 14.48 -8.87 7.59
CA SER A 339 14.28 -7.49 8.01
C SER A 339 15.01 -7.18 9.30
N PHE A 340 15.34 -5.91 9.45
CA PHE A 340 15.89 -5.33 10.66
C PHE A 340 15.13 -4.03 10.96
N SER A 341 14.66 -3.85 12.19
CA SER A 341 13.97 -2.63 12.59
C SER A 341 14.45 -2.11 13.94
N VAL A 342 14.49 -0.78 14.05
CA VAL A 342 14.81 -0.03 15.27
C VAL A 342 13.68 0.96 15.50
N LYS A 343 12.99 0.85 16.63
CA LYS A 343 11.85 1.72 16.98
C LYS A 343 12.05 2.35 18.34
N PHE A 344 12.31 3.65 18.34
CA PHE A 344 12.37 4.53 19.51
C PHE A 344 11.48 5.77 19.28
N PRO A 345 11.12 6.54 20.30
CA PRO A 345 10.21 7.69 20.16
C PRO A 345 10.62 8.71 19.07
N HIS A 346 11.92 8.83 18.82
CA HIS A 346 12.48 9.81 17.88
C HIS A 346 13.22 9.17 16.69
N LEU A 347 13.19 7.85 16.58
CA LEU A 347 13.89 7.10 15.53
C LEU A 347 13.09 5.88 15.15
N ASP A 348 12.70 5.81 13.88
CA ASP A 348 12.16 4.61 13.25
C ASP A 348 13.02 4.26 12.04
N LEU A 349 13.68 3.10 12.09
CA LEU A 349 14.46 2.55 11.00
C LEU A 349 13.88 1.18 10.66
N THR A 350 13.62 0.95 9.39
CA THR A 350 13.30 -0.38 8.85
C THR A 350 14.18 -0.65 7.65
N ASP A 351 14.85 -1.81 7.66
CA ASP A 351 15.67 -2.33 6.57
C ASP A 351 15.12 -3.70 6.17
N ARG A 352 14.85 -3.91 4.88
CA ARG A 352 14.36 -5.16 4.30
C ARG A 352 15.25 -5.60 3.16
N ILE A 353 15.57 -6.89 3.15
CA ILE A 353 16.49 -7.46 2.19
C ILE A 353 15.96 -8.77 1.61
N ASP A 354 16.13 -8.94 0.31
CA ASP A 354 15.98 -10.21 -0.39
C ASP A 354 17.31 -10.55 -1.08
N MET A 355 17.86 -11.70 -0.74
CA MET A 355 19.17 -12.14 -1.19
C MET A 355 19.07 -13.47 -1.94
N ASP A 356 19.59 -13.48 -3.17
CA ASP A 356 19.72 -14.70 -3.96
C ASP A 356 20.49 -15.78 -3.20
N ARG A 357 19.87 -16.94 -3.01
CA ARG A 357 20.46 -18.06 -2.29
C ARG A 357 21.69 -18.69 -2.97
N GLY A 358 21.83 -18.53 -4.29
CA GLY A 358 22.86 -19.20 -5.08
C GLY A 358 24.19 -18.47 -5.09
N ASN A 359 24.16 -17.15 -5.16
CA ASN A 359 25.34 -16.31 -5.29
C ASN A 359 25.46 -15.20 -4.23
N GLY A 360 24.47 -15.07 -3.33
CA GLY A 360 24.47 -14.06 -2.27
C GLY A 360 24.24 -12.62 -2.76
N THR A 361 23.83 -12.41 -4.02
CA THR A 361 23.52 -11.07 -4.49
C THR A 361 22.22 -10.56 -3.90
N ILE A 362 22.21 -9.28 -3.51
CA ILE A 362 21.01 -8.62 -3.04
C ILE A 362 20.13 -8.33 -4.27
N ARG A 363 18.93 -8.91 -4.29
CA ARG A 363 17.94 -8.67 -5.34
C ARG A 363 17.05 -7.49 -5.02
N ARG A 364 16.64 -7.37 -3.76
CA ARG A 364 15.81 -6.28 -3.28
C ARG A 364 16.39 -5.73 -2.00
N HIS A 365 16.42 -4.41 -1.89
CA HIS A 365 16.87 -3.74 -0.69
C HIS A 365 16.03 -2.49 -0.48
N GLU A 366 15.45 -2.34 0.69
CA GLU A 366 14.63 -1.20 1.07
C GLU A 366 15.02 -0.72 2.45
N ILE A 367 15.37 0.56 2.54
CA ILE A 367 15.69 1.22 3.80
C ILE A 367 14.74 2.38 3.98
N TYR A 368 14.09 2.44 5.12
CA TYR A 368 13.24 3.56 5.55
C TYR A 368 13.72 4.05 6.90
N LEU A 369 14.06 5.32 6.97
CA LEU A 369 14.50 5.99 8.19
C LEU A 369 13.65 7.22 8.42
N THR A 370 13.07 7.35 9.61
CA THR A 370 12.44 8.56 10.09
C THR A 370 13.08 8.95 11.43
N GLY A 371 13.61 10.16 11.48
CA GLY A 371 14.17 10.75 12.70
C GLY A 371 13.46 12.04 13.04
N THR A 372 13.20 12.30 14.34
CA THR A 372 12.63 13.54 14.80
C THR A 372 13.44 14.06 15.99
N TYR A 373 13.68 15.37 16.04
CA TYR A 373 14.33 16.01 17.17
C TYR A 373 13.76 17.41 17.33
N ASP A 374 13.13 17.68 18.48
CA ASP A 374 12.38 18.92 18.73
C ASP A 374 11.34 19.16 17.61
N ARG A 375 11.48 20.25 16.85
CA ARG A 375 10.63 20.57 15.70
C ARG A 375 11.25 20.18 14.35
N SER A 376 12.36 19.45 14.39
CA SER A 376 13.07 19.02 13.18
C SER A 376 12.73 17.57 12.84
N SER A 377 12.70 17.24 11.56
CA SER A 377 12.49 15.89 11.07
C SER A 377 13.42 15.55 9.91
N LEU A 378 13.79 14.28 9.83
CA LEU A 378 14.52 13.68 8.71
C LEU A 378 13.78 12.42 8.28
N GLN A 379 13.52 12.31 6.98
CA GLN A 379 13.03 11.09 6.35
C GLN A 379 13.99 10.73 5.23
N LEU A 380 14.40 9.47 5.20
CA LEU A 380 15.24 8.91 4.16
C LEU A 380 14.61 7.59 3.70
N SER A 381 14.48 7.40 2.41
CA SER A 381 14.18 6.11 1.83
C SER A 381 15.17 5.77 0.73
N TYR A 382 15.64 4.53 0.73
CA TYR A 382 16.41 3.92 -0.33
C TYR A 382 15.66 2.69 -0.81
N VAL A 383 15.54 2.53 -2.12
CA VAL A 383 14.87 1.38 -2.72
C VAL A 383 15.69 0.89 -3.90
N HIS A 384 16.10 -0.39 -3.85
CA HIS A 384 16.65 -1.12 -4.97
C HIS A 384 15.71 -2.27 -5.31
N LEU A 385 15.15 -2.26 -6.52
CA LEU A 385 14.27 -3.29 -7.07
C LEU A 385 14.86 -3.83 -8.36
N PRO A 386 14.92 -5.15 -8.55
CA PRO A 386 15.43 -5.73 -9.79
C PRO A 386 14.49 -5.42 -10.97
N GLN A 387 15.02 -5.47 -12.18
CA GLN A 387 14.30 -5.24 -13.45
C GLN A 387 13.05 -6.11 -13.65
N SER A 388 12.79 -7.03 -12.80
CA SER A 388 11.90 -8.15 -13.05
C SER A 388 10.62 -8.20 -12.23
N ILE A 389 10.13 -7.11 -11.70
CA ILE A 389 8.70 -7.08 -11.37
C ILE A 389 7.94 -7.06 -12.71
N ALA A 390 8.29 -7.98 -13.51
CA ALA A 390 8.13 -8.03 -14.95
C ALA A 390 6.81 -8.64 -15.40
N THR A 391 5.80 -8.73 -14.58
CA THR A 391 4.44 -8.80 -15.12
C THR A 391 4.05 -7.48 -15.79
N LEU A 392 4.79 -6.40 -15.55
CA LEU A 392 4.51 -5.07 -16.10
C LEU A 392 5.62 -4.54 -17.02
N GLY A 393 6.74 -5.29 -17.25
CA GLY A 393 7.83 -4.83 -18.11
C GLY A 393 8.53 -3.55 -17.62
N LEU A 394 8.45 -3.23 -16.33
CA LEU A 394 9.08 -2.05 -15.77
C LEU A 394 10.59 -2.28 -15.62
N PRO A 395 11.42 -1.28 -15.94
CA PRO A 395 12.86 -1.34 -15.71
C PRO A 395 13.16 -1.45 -14.21
N GLY A 396 14.34 -1.97 -13.87
CA GLY A 396 14.85 -1.94 -12.51
C GLY A 396 14.89 -0.52 -11.98
N ARG A 397 14.75 -0.39 -10.66
CA ARG A 397 14.70 0.91 -9.98
C ARG A 397 15.70 0.93 -8.85
N GLU A 398 16.53 1.95 -8.81
CA GLU A 398 17.39 2.23 -7.68
C GLU A 398 17.31 3.70 -7.36
N GLU A 399 16.68 4.05 -6.24
CA GLU A 399 16.35 5.43 -5.91
C GLU A 399 16.63 5.74 -4.45
N VAL A 400 17.04 6.97 -4.20
CA VAL A 400 17.11 7.55 -2.88
C VAL A 400 16.21 8.79 -2.80
N ASN A 401 15.41 8.86 -1.73
CA ASN A 401 14.62 10.03 -1.38
C ASN A 401 15.09 10.55 -0.01
N VAL A 402 15.30 11.85 0.08
CA VAL A 402 15.65 12.52 1.33
C VAL A 402 14.70 13.70 1.50
N GLN A 403 14.10 13.79 2.67
CA GLN A 403 13.36 14.96 3.13
C GLN A 403 13.85 15.34 4.51
N ALA A 404 14.21 16.60 4.70
CA ALA A 404 14.61 17.13 5.98
C ALA A 404 13.96 18.50 6.21
N ASP A 405 13.38 18.65 7.40
CA ASP A 405 12.83 19.90 7.91
C ASP A 405 13.59 20.23 9.18
N VAL A 406 14.35 21.33 9.19
CA VAL A 406 15.23 21.69 10.28
C VAL A 406 14.81 23.03 10.86
N ASN A 407 14.44 23.04 12.12
CA ASN A 407 14.21 24.27 12.87
C ASN A 407 15.56 24.91 13.22
N VAL A 408 15.86 26.03 12.57
CA VAL A 408 17.17 26.71 12.73
C VAL A 408 17.17 27.80 13.79
N TRP A 409 16.04 28.42 14.04
CA TRP A 409 15.92 29.48 15.04
C TRP A 409 14.45 29.81 15.32
N ARG A 410 13.99 29.66 16.57
CA ARG A 410 12.63 30.01 17.04
C ARG A 410 11.55 29.51 16.06
N ASN A 411 11.05 30.40 15.21
CA ASN A 411 9.96 30.18 14.25
C ASN A 411 10.44 29.96 12.82
N TRP A 412 11.77 29.88 12.61
CA TRP A 412 12.37 29.70 11.28
C TRP A 412 12.78 28.25 11.06
N GLN A 413 12.42 27.74 9.91
CA GLN A 413 12.78 26.39 9.46
C GLN A 413 13.38 26.41 8.05
N VAL A 414 14.34 25.54 7.81
CA VAL A 414 14.88 25.24 6.49
C VAL A 414 14.43 23.84 6.11
N PHE A 415 13.96 23.68 4.89
CA PHE A 415 13.58 22.37 4.40
C PHE A 415 14.29 22.04 3.09
N VAL A 416 14.54 20.76 2.91
CA VAL A 416 15.07 20.19 1.69
C VAL A 416 14.34 18.88 1.39
N ALA A 417 13.99 18.65 0.12
CA ALA A 417 13.49 17.38 -0.35
C ALA A 417 14.12 17.08 -1.69
N THR A 418 14.64 15.86 -1.87
CA THR A 418 15.27 15.45 -3.12
C THR A 418 15.00 13.99 -3.40
N GLN A 419 14.81 13.67 -4.66
CA GLN A 419 14.70 12.32 -5.19
C GLN A 419 15.74 12.15 -6.29
N ARG A 420 16.55 11.12 -6.19
CA ARG A 420 17.60 10.79 -7.16
C ARG A 420 17.46 9.34 -7.61
N ASP A 421 17.48 9.16 -8.92
CA ASP A 421 17.63 7.87 -9.57
C ASP A 421 19.12 7.55 -9.64
N LEU A 422 19.55 6.51 -8.93
CA LEU A 422 20.93 6.07 -8.86
C LEU A 422 21.30 5.19 -10.05
N SER A 423 20.32 4.48 -10.65
CA SER A 423 20.56 3.67 -11.85
C SER A 423 20.95 4.53 -13.06
N ASN A 424 20.35 5.71 -13.20
CA ASN A 424 20.60 6.64 -14.30
C ASN A 424 21.45 7.85 -13.89
N ASP A 425 21.93 7.88 -12.65
CA ASP A 425 22.74 8.96 -12.07
C ASP A 425 22.15 10.37 -12.27
N GLN A 426 20.83 10.51 -12.06
CA GLN A 426 20.13 11.77 -12.27
C GLN A 426 19.19 12.14 -11.13
N PHE A 427 19.08 13.43 -10.86
CA PHE A 427 18.02 13.93 -9.99
C PHE A 427 16.67 13.84 -10.71
N LEU A 428 15.64 13.39 -10.01
CA LEU A 428 14.25 13.39 -10.49
C LEU A 428 13.58 14.71 -10.12
N ASN A 429 13.69 15.09 -8.86
CA ASN A 429 13.25 16.36 -8.36
C ASN A 429 14.12 16.83 -7.18
N THR A 430 14.14 18.15 -6.97
CA THR A 430 14.77 18.80 -5.82
C THR A 430 13.92 19.99 -5.41
N GLU A 431 13.68 20.12 -4.11
CA GLU A 431 13.05 21.27 -3.53
C GLU A 431 13.81 21.69 -2.27
N TYR A 432 14.01 22.99 -2.08
CA TYR A 432 14.58 23.56 -0.88
C TYR A 432 13.99 24.92 -0.63
N GLY A 433 13.89 25.28 0.64
CA GLY A 433 13.29 26.55 1.00
C GLY A 433 13.43 26.92 2.45
N LEU A 434 12.84 28.04 2.75
CA LEU A 434 12.81 28.67 4.05
C LEU A 434 11.35 28.87 4.46
N GLY A 435 11.04 28.52 5.69
CA GLY A 435 9.72 28.73 6.31
C GLY A 435 9.82 29.57 7.57
N TYR A 436 8.81 30.37 7.79
CA TYR A 436 8.54 31.07 9.05
C TYR A 436 7.15 30.71 9.52
N GLU A 437 7.01 30.36 10.79
CA GLU A 437 5.73 29.97 11.36
C GLU A 437 5.60 30.48 12.80
N ASP A 438 4.53 31.24 13.08
CA ASP A 438 4.12 31.65 14.40
C ASP A 438 2.67 31.27 14.72
N GLU A 439 2.07 31.82 15.76
CA GLU A 439 0.70 31.48 16.19
C GLU A 439 -0.37 31.90 15.16
N CYS A 440 -0.12 32.95 14.38
CA CYS A 440 -1.11 33.54 13.47
C CYS A 440 -0.81 33.34 11.99
N LEU A 441 0.45 33.08 11.66
CA LEU A 441 0.96 33.16 10.30
C LEU A 441 1.95 32.05 10.00
N ALA A 442 1.85 31.48 8.79
CA ALA A 442 2.90 30.65 8.22
C ALA A 442 3.25 31.15 6.81
N ILE A 443 4.52 31.41 6.55
CA ILE A 443 5.05 31.81 5.24
C ILE A 443 6.16 30.84 4.84
N SER A 444 6.17 30.40 3.60
CA SER A 444 7.32 29.67 3.04
C SER A 444 7.68 30.16 1.65
N LEU A 445 8.99 30.17 1.40
CA LEU A 445 9.56 30.41 0.08
C LEU A 445 10.35 29.16 -0.33
N ALA A 446 9.96 28.53 -1.43
CA ALA A 446 10.57 27.34 -1.97
C ALA A 446 11.08 27.54 -3.39
N TYR A 447 12.23 26.94 -3.70
CA TYR A 447 12.70 26.72 -5.05
C TYR A 447 12.56 25.23 -5.35
N ARG A 448 11.83 24.88 -6.42
CA ARG A 448 11.59 23.51 -6.86
C ARG A 448 12.06 23.33 -8.31
N ARG A 449 12.75 22.23 -8.55
CA ARG A 449 13.14 21.80 -9.90
C ARG A 449 12.79 20.34 -10.12
N LYS A 450 11.98 20.09 -11.15
CA LYS A 450 11.72 18.76 -11.74
C LYS A 450 12.65 18.61 -12.93
N TYR A 451 13.53 17.61 -12.90
CA TYR A 451 14.61 17.47 -13.90
C TYR A 451 14.20 16.63 -15.09
N ILE A 452 13.25 15.75 -14.92
CA ILE A 452 12.80 14.83 -15.96
C ILE A 452 11.36 15.12 -16.36
N SER A 453 11.04 14.72 -17.60
CA SER A 453 9.67 14.70 -18.06
C SER A 453 8.88 13.61 -17.33
N ASP A 454 7.69 13.93 -16.84
CA ASP A 454 6.74 12.92 -16.42
C ASP A 454 6.07 12.31 -17.66
N VAL A 455 6.67 11.22 -18.15
CA VAL A 455 6.22 10.54 -19.38
C VAL A 455 4.81 9.97 -19.19
N THR A 456 4.43 9.59 -17.96
CA THR A 456 3.11 9.03 -17.67
C THR A 456 1.99 10.05 -17.79
N GLN A 457 2.33 11.33 -17.65
CA GLN A 457 1.39 12.46 -17.70
C GLN A 457 1.69 13.45 -18.83
N GLY A 458 2.82 13.28 -19.55
CA GLY A 458 3.23 14.19 -20.61
C GLY A 458 3.69 15.57 -20.10
N LEU A 459 4.14 15.68 -18.83
CA LEU A 459 4.62 16.93 -18.26
C LEU A 459 6.13 17.12 -18.54
N PRO A 460 6.56 18.29 -19.05
CA PRO A 460 7.96 18.58 -19.24
C PRO A 460 8.69 18.88 -17.92
N PRO A 461 10.04 18.86 -17.92
CA PRO A 461 10.83 19.39 -16.82
C PRO A 461 10.42 20.82 -16.49
N SER A 462 10.47 21.19 -15.23
CA SER A 462 10.03 22.53 -14.80
C SER A 462 10.86 23.06 -13.64
N THR A 463 10.91 24.38 -13.55
CA THR A 463 11.50 25.11 -12.41
C THR A 463 10.47 26.10 -11.89
N SER A 464 10.28 26.12 -10.57
CA SER A 464 9.30 26.97 -9.93
C SER A 464 9.88 27.63 -8.68
N VAL A 465 9.51 28.87 -8.45
CA VAL A 465 9.68 29.57 -7.18
C VAL A 465 8.28 29.71 -6.58
N ILE A 466 8.08 29.19 -5.39
CA ILE A 466 6.75 29.08 -4.75
C ILE A 466 6.78 29.86 -3.45
N LEU A 467 5.95 30.89 -3.37
CA LEU A 467 5.66 31.61 -2.13
C LEU A 467 4.30 31.14 -1.62
N ARG A 468 4.27 30.61 -0.40
CA ARG A 468 3.03 30.24 0.30
C ARG A 468 2.83 31.14 1.50
N PHE A 469 1.59 31.52 1.68
CA PHE A 469 1.17 32.38 2.78
C PHE A 469 -0.10 31.79 3.38
N ASN A 470 -0.10 31.48 4.67
CA ASN A 470 -1.24 30.89 5.35
C ASN A 470 -1.53 31.70 6.63
N LEU A 471 -2.76 32.22 6.73
CA LEU A 471 -3.27 32.85 7.94
C LEU A 471 -3.96 31.80 8.79
N LYS A 472 -3.54 31.66 10.03
CA LYS A 472 -4.09 30.72 10.99
C LYS A 472 -5.28 31.37 11.71
N THR A 473 -6.43 30.75 11.67
CA THR A 473 -7.62 31.19 12.40
C THR A 473 -8.01 30.11 13.42
N GLY A 474 -7.78 30.39 14.73
CA GLY A 474 -8.15 29.49 15.82
C GLY A 474 -7.27 28.26 15.98
N ASP A 475 -7.68 27.31 16.83
CA ASP A 475 -6.97 26.09 17.25
C ASP A 475 -6.81 25.01 16.14
N SER A 476 -6.75 25.38 14.89
CA SER A 476 -6.44 24.41 13.84
C SER A 476 -4.99 23.96 13.97
N PRO A 477 -4.70 22.68 14.30
CA PRO A 477 -3.34 22.20 14.25
C PRO A 477 -2.82 22.36 12.83
N ILE A 478 -1.73 23.12 12.70
CA ILE A 478 -1.08 23.29 11.42
C ILE A 478 -0.58 21.94 10.97
N GLN A 479 -0.98 21.55 9.79
CA GLN A 479 -0.23 20.51 9.12
C GLN A 479 1.16 21.10 8.84
N PRO A 480 2.24 20.47 9.33
CA PRO A 480 3.58 20.91 8.96
C PRO A 480 3.61 21.00 7.44
N PHE A 481 4.31 21.99 6.90
CA PHE A 481 4.48 22.14 5.46
C PHE A 481 5.06 20.85 4.87
N SER A 482 4.21 19.85 4.63
CA SER A 482 4.60 18.71 3.83
C SER A 482 4.48 19.15 2.38
N LEU A 483 5.60 19.51 1.81
CA LEU A 483 5.75 19.94 0.42
C LEU A 483 5.57 18.79 -0.56
N PHE A 484 5.60 17.56 -0.06
CA PHE A 484 5.08 16.40 -0.75
C PHE A 484 3.75 16.01 -0.10
N PRO A 485 2.73 15.68 -0.88
CA PRO A 485 1.57 15.00 -0.36
C PRO A 485 2.05 13.81 0.46
N ARG A 486 1.53 13.64 1.67
CA ARG A 486 1.87 12.50 2.55
C ARG A 486 1.69 11.15 1.85
N ASP A 487 0.95 11.14 0.77
CA ASP A 487 0.63 9.98 -0.06
C ASP A 487 1.87 9.36 -0.75
N VAL A 488 2.95 10.10 -0.96
CA VAL A 488 4.19 9.52 -1.51
C VAL A 488 4.86 8.59 -0.50
N PHE A 489 4.67 8.83 0.81
CA PHE A 489 5.22 7.99 1.88
C PHE A 489 4.16 7.06 2.51
N ALA A 490 2.86 7.35 2.34
CA ALA A 490 1.77 6.52 2.86
C ALA A 490 1.57 5.21 2.08
N LEU A 491 2.14 5.07 0.90
CA LEU A 491 2.11 3.83 0.10
C LEU A 491 3.03 2.71 0.63
N THR A 492 3.76 2.95 1.71
CA THR A 492 4.72 1.99 2.29
C THR A 492 4.23 1.26 3.53
N HIS A 493 3.01 1.54 4.00
CA HIS A 493 2.39 0.78 5.09
C HIS A 493 1.02 0.26 4.64
N PRO A 494 0.86 -1.09 4.52
CA PRO A 494 -0.45 -1.71 4.32
C PRO A 494 -1.33 -1.59 5.56
#